data_d5737b5819d75b99c29fcdf3c431580b
#
_entry.id   d5737b5819d75b99c29fcdf3c431580b
#
_cell.length_a   1.000
_cell.length_b   1.000
_cell.length_c   1.000
_cell.angle_alpha   90.00
_cell.angle_beta   90.00
_cell.angle_gamma   90.00
#
_symmetry.space_group_name_H-M   'P 1'
#
loop_
_entity.id
_entity.type
_entity.pdbx_description
1 polymer ?
#
loop_
_entity_poly.entity_id
_entity_poly.type
_entity_poly.pdbx_seq_one_letter_code
_entity_poly.pdbx_strand_id
1 'polypeptide(L)'
;MTTPGATAAKSPPGSAVVYVCTTCRRAGEPDAEPRPGALLADATISAAEDTGVVVRRVQCLANCTRGPSAAIRCNGSWAYIFGGLDVAHAGALIDGAKLLAGAADGIMPWRGRPEPLKRGLIARVPPLDFTDTEAKETE
;
A
#
# COMPACT_ATOMS: atom_id res chain seq x y z
N MET A 1 -26.11 -12.04 8.83
CA MET A 1 -24.99 -11.45 8.88
C MET A 1 -24.62 -10.80 7.62
N THR A 2 -23.53 -10.35 7.55
CA THR A 2 -23.04 -9.56 6.48
C THR A 2 -23.19 -10.23 5.16
N THR A 3 -23.27 -9.45 4.14
CA THR A 3 -23.24 -9.99 2.82
C THR A 3 -21.89 -10.61 2.57
N PRO A 4 -21.86 -11.67 1.79
CA PRO A 4 -20.57 -12.31 1.53
C PRO A 4 -19.57 -11.38 0.87
N GLY A 5 -20.04 -10.53 -0.02
CA GLY A 5 -19.12 -9.63 -0.68
C GLY A 5 -18.52 -8.64 0.28
N ALA A 6 -19.34 -8.08 1.16
CA ALA A 6 -18.84 -7.13 2.12
C ALA A 6 -17.82 -7.78 3.05
N THR A 7 -18.10 -9.01 3.47
CA THR A 7 -17.18 -9.71 4.33
C THR A 7 -15.85 -9.95 3.65
N ALA A 8 -15.92 -10.39 2.41
CA ALA A 8 -14.69 -10.69 1.67
C ALA A 8 -13.87 -9.45 1.42
N ALA A 9 -14.52 -8.30 1.29
CA ALA A 9 -13.80 -7.08 0.96
C ALA A 9 -13.18 -6.41 2.16
N LYS A 10 -13.55 -6.80 3.35
CA LYS A 10 -13.09 -6.11 4.54
C LYS A 10 -11.88 -6.79 5.14
N SER A 11 -10.96 -5.97 5.60
CA SER A 11 -9.84 -6.45 6.39
C SER A 11 -10.27 -6.56 7.84
N PRO A 12 -9.69 -7.48 8.59
CA PRO A 12 -9.92 -7.49 10.03
C PRO A 12 -9.47 -6.16 10.63
N PRO A 13 -10.09 -5.74 11.75
CA PRO A 13 -9.63 -4.53 12.41
C PRO A 13 -8.15 -4.63 12.76
N GLY A 14 -7.41 -3.57 12.52
CA GLY A 14 -6.00 -3.54 12.82
C GLY A 14 -5.12 -4.18 11.76
N SER A 15 -5.70 -4.71 10.70
CA SER A 15 -4.93 -5.30 9.62
C SER A 15 -4.75 -4.29 8.50
N ALA A 16 -3.59 -4.33 7.89
CA ALA A 16 -3.32 -3.47 6.75
C ALA A 16 -3.59 -4.22 5.47
N VAL A 17 -3.91 -3.47 4.43
CA VAL A 17 -4.13 -4.00 3.09
C VAL A 17 -3.12 -3.35 2.16
N VAL A 18 -2.46 -4.17 1.37
CA VAL A 18 -1.53 -3.69 0.34
C VAL A 18 -2.19 -3.91 -1.01
N TYR A 19 -2.34 -2.84 -1.75
CA TYR A 19 -2.86 -2.89 -3.12
C TYR A 19 -1.69 -2.78 -4.08
N VAL A 20 -1.60 -3.70 -5.03
CA VAL A 20 -0.48 -3.68 -5.98
C VAL A 20 -1.06 -3.59 -7.39
N CYS A 21 -0.54 -2.64 -8.16
CA CYS A 21 -0.97 -2.42 -9.53
C CYS A 21 -0.40 -3.51 -10.42
N THR A 22 -1.26 -4.29 -11.06
CA THR A 22 -0.80 -5.45 -11.82
C THR A 22 -0.44 -5.11 -13.25
N THR A 23 -0.87 -3.96 -13.77
CA THR A 23 -0.55 -3.59 -15.15
C THR A 23 0.63 -2.65 -15.24
N CYS A 24 1.24 -2.29 -14.12
CA CYS A 24 2.38 -1.39 -14.13
C CYS A 24 3.60 -2.02 -14.76
N ARG A 25 4.38 -1.17 -15.42
CA ARG A 25 5.68 -1.52 -15.96
C ARG A 25 6.66 -0.45 -15.49
N ARG A 26 7.94 -0.72 -15.69
CA ARG A 26 8.92 0.28 -15.31
C ARG A 26 8.83 1.45 -16.28
N ALA A 27 8.96 2.64 -15.74
CA ALA A 27 8.92 3.85 -16.54
C ALA A 27 10.02 3.80 -17.58
N GLY A 28 9.66 4.08 -18.82
CA GLY A 28 10.62 4.15 -19.90
C GLY A 28 10.99 2.82 -20.52
N GLU A 29 10.47 1.71 -19.99
CA GLU A 29 10.78 0.40 -20.55
C GLU A 29 9.65 -0.09 -21.43
N PRO A 30 9.94 -0.93 -22.42
CA PRO A 30 8.88 -1.48 -23.25
C PRO A 30 8.00 -2.41 -22.45
N ASP A 31 6.83 -2.69 -23.01
CA ASP A 31 5.92 -3.64 -22.40
C ASP A 31 6.58 -5.00 -22.31
N ALA A 32 6.34 -5.67 -21.21
CA ALA A 32 6.86 -7.02 -21.00
C ALA A 32 5.75 -7.87 -20.41
N GLU A 33 5.83 -9.17 -20.66
CA GLU A 33 4.91 -10.13 -20.10
C GLU A 33 5.70 -11.20 -19.40
N PRO A 34 5.45 -11.41 -18.11
CA PRO A 34 4.46 -10.67 -17.29
C PRO A 34 4.97 -9.28 -16.95
N ARG A 35 4.03 -8.41 -16.65
CA ARG A 35 4.35 -7.03 -16.28
C ARG A 35 5.09 -7.00 -14.95
N PRO A 36 5.99 -6.04 -14.76
CA PRO A 36 6.66 -5.89 -13.47
C PRO A 36 5.69 -5.76 -12.30
N GLY A 37 4.58 -5.07 -12.51
CA GLY A 37 3.57 -4.96 -11.45
C GLY A 37 2.95 -6.29 -11.08
N ALA A 38 2.71 -7.15 -12.08
CA ALA A 38 2.18 -8.48 -11.80
C ALA A 38 3.17 -9.32 -11.03
N LEU A 39 4.45 -9.21 -11.36
CA LEU A 39 5.49 -9.93 -10.63
C LEU A 39 5.59 -9.43 -9.19
N LEU A 40 5.50 -8.12 -9.01
CA LEU A 40 5.53 -7.56 -7.67
C LEU A 40 4.33 -8.03 -6.87
N ALA A 41 3.14 -8.08 -7.48
CA ALA A 41 1.95 -8.55 -6.79
C ALA A 41 2.11 -10.00 -6.33
N ASP A 42 2.63 -10.86 -7.21
CA ASP A 42 2.85 -12.26 -6.85
C ASP A 42 3.83 -12.38 -5.69
N ALA A 43 4.93 -11.63 -5.74
CA ALA A 43 5.94 -11.68 -4.69
C ALA A 43 5.40 -11.13 -3.37
N THR A 44 4.56 -10.10 -3.45
CA THR A 44 3.99 -9.50 -2.24
C THR A 44 3.01 -10.46 -1.59
N ILE A 45 2.20 -11.15 -2.40
CA ILE A 45 1.27 -12.13 -1.86
C ILE A 45 2.03 -13.24 -1.13
N SER A 46 3.13 -13.70 -1.72
CA SER A 46 3.95 -14.72 -1.06
C SER A 46 4.55 -14.19 0.23
N ALA A 47 5.04 -12.96 0.23
CA ALA A 47 5.65 -12.38 1.42
C ALA A 47 4.63 -12.16 2.52
N ALA A 48 3.35 -12.04 2.17
CA ALA A 48 2.30 -11.79 3.15
C ALA A 48 1.83 -13.05 3.86
N GLU A 49 2.23 -14.23 3.41
CA GLU A 49 1.74 -15.47 4.01
C GLU A 49 2.09 -15.50 5.48
N ASP A 50 1.09 -15.86 6.30
CA ASP A 50 1.25 -16.00 7.76
C ASP A 50 1.56 -14.69 8.46
N THR A 51 1.35 -13.56 7.81
CA THR A 51 1.62 -12.26 8.44
C THR A 51 0.36 -11.53 8.88
N GLY A 52 -0.79 -11.94 8.36
CA GLY A 52 -2.02 -11.19 8.62
C GLY A 52 -2.23 -10.00 7.71
N VAL A 53 -1.27 -9.67 6.88
CA VAL A 53 -1.41 -8.59 5.92
C VAL A 53 -2.17 -9.11 4.71
N VAL A 54 -3.15 -8.33 4.26
CA VAL A 54 -3.97 -8.68 3.10
C VAL A 54 -3.38 -7.99 1.89
N VAL A 55 -3.23 -8.74 0.80
CA VAL A 55 -2.71 -8.19 -0.45
C VAL A 55 -3.79 -8.33 -1.50
N ARG A 56 -4.05 -7.23 -2.22
CA ARG A 56 -5.06 -7.22 -3.27
C ARG A 56 -4.44 -6.72 -4.55
N ARG A 57 -4.79 -7.39 -5.63
CA ARG A 57 -4.36 -6.95 -6.96
C ARG A 57 -5.33 -5.89 -7.45
N VAL A 58 -4.81 -4.82 -8.00
CA VAL A 58 -5.64 -3.82 -8.68
C VAL A 58 -5.10 -3.65 -10.07
N GLN A 59 -6.00 -3.39 -11.01
CA GLN A 59 -5.58 -3.28 -12.38
C GLN A 59 -4.71 -2.04 -12.60
N CYS A 60 -5.08 -0.93 -11.98
CA CYS A 60 -4.34 0.31 -12.21
C CYS A 60 -4.52 1.25 -11.04
N LEU A 61 -3.43 1.85 -10.59
CA LEU A 61 -3.45 2.88 -9.56
C LEU A 61 -3.19 4.26 -10.16
N ALA A 62 -3.24 4.35 -11.50
CA ALA A 62 -3.11 5.61 -12.22
C ALA A 62 -1.77 6.30 -11.99
N ASN A 63 -0.73 5.53 -11.77
CA ASN A 63 0.61 6.06 -11.52
C ASN A 63 1.61 5.44 -12.50
N CYS A 64 1.20 5.33 -13.76
CA CYS A 64 1.96 4.56 -14.75
C CYS A 64 3.33 5.12 -15.02
N THR A 65 3.49 6.44 -14.90
CA THR A 65 4.79 7.05 -15.15
C THR A 65 5.80 6.79 -14.06
N ARG A 66 5.38 6.27 -12.93
CA ARG A 66 6.25 5.95 -11.82
C ARG A 66 5.98 4.54 -11.29
N GLY A 67 5.53 3.65 -12.16
CA GLY A 67 5.27 2.27 -11.77
C GLY A 67 6.55 1.47 -11.62
N PRO A 68 6.46 0.28 -11.04
CA PRO A 68 5.26 -0.28 -10.42
C PRO A 68 4.82 0.45 -9.17
N SER A 69 3.51 0.43 -8.94
CA SER A 69 2.92 1.19 -7.84
C SER A 69 2.18 0.27 -6.87
N ALA A 70 2.09 0.73 -5.63
CA ALA A 70 1.35 0.04 -4.61
C ALA A 70 0.79 1.05 -3.62
N ALA A 71 -0.24 0.64 -2.90
CA ALA A 71 -0.81 1.46 -1.84
C ALA A 71 -0.96 0.61 -0.59
N ILE A 72 -0.78 1.22 0.56
CA ILE A 72 -0.94 0.56 1.85
C ILE A 72 -2.00 1.33 2.62
N ARG A 73 -3.01 0.61 3.11
CA ARG A 73 -4.09 1.21 3.87
C ARG A 73 -4.42 0.35 5.08
N CYS A 74 -4.97 1.00 6.09
CA CYS A 74 -5.45 0.33 7.28
C CYS A 74 -6.63 1.15 7.79
N ASN A 75 -7.61 0.48 8.42
CA ASN A 75 -8.77 1.19 8.92
C ASN A 75 -8.34 2.28 9.89
N GLY A 76 -8.84 3.49 9.67
CA GLY A 76 -8.54 4.61 10.53
C GLY A 76 -7.16 5.21 10.35
N SER A 77 -6.39 4.73 9.39
CA SER A 77 -5.04 5.21 9.14
C SER A 77 -4.98 5.99 7.86
N TRP A 78 -3.90 6.76 7.70
CA TRP A 78 -3.61 7.40 6.43
C TRP A 78 -3.30 6.33 5.39
N ALA A 79 -3.65 6.60 4.16
CA ALA A 79 -3.32 5.73 3.04
C ALA A 79 -2.03 6.22 2.40
N TYR A 80 -1.16 5.29 2.04
CA TYR A 80 0.15 5.64 1.49
C TYR A 80 0.28 5.06 0.09
N ILE A 81 0.71 5.88 -0.86
CA ILE A 81 0.89 5.48 -2.25
C ILE A 81 2.37 5.55 -2.58
N PHE A 82 2.89 4.47 -3.17
CA PHE A 82 4.30 4.36 -3.51
C PHE A 82 4.46 4.04 -4.98
N GLY A 83 5.58 4.48 -5.54
CA GLY A 83 5.90 4.21 -6.93
C GLY A 83 7.37 3.85 -7.09
N GLY A 84 7.76 3.55 -8.33
CA GLY A 84 9.13 3.17 -8.61
C GLY A 84 9.56 1.89 -7.92
N LEU A 85 8.63 0.99 -7.67
CA LEU A 85 8.91 -0.23 -6.93
C LEU A 85 9.45 -1.32 -7.85
N ASP A 86 9.90 -2.38 -7.24
CA ASP A 86 10.49 -3.50 -7.93
C ASP A 86 10.07 -4.77 -7.22
N VAL A 87 10.18 -5.90 -7.91
CA VAL A 87 9.79 -7.18 -7.31
C VAL A 87 10.58 -7.44 -6.03
N ALA A 88 11.80 -6.93 -5.94
CA ALA A 88 12.61 -7.10 -4.75
C ALA A 88 12.06 -6.35 -3.54
N HIS A 89 11.09 -5.45 -3.75
CA HIS A 89 10.55 -4.64 -2.66
C HIS A 89 9.31 -5.25 -2.02
N ALA A 90 8.96 -6.48 -2.39
CA ALA A 90 7.76 -7.12 -1.83
C ALA A 90 7.82 -7.20 -0.31
N GLY A 91 8.97 -7.61 0.23
CA GLY A 91 9.10 -7.68 1.69
C GLY A 91 8.98 -6.32 2.34
N ALA A 92 9.50 -5.29 1.68
CA ALA A 92 9.39 -3.94 2.21
C ALA A 92 7.93 -3.49 2.32
N LEU A 93 7.11 -3.86 1.33
CA LEU A 93 5.69 -3.52 1.38
C LEU A 93 5.02 -4.17 2.58
N ILE A 94 5.34 -5.42 2.85
CA ILE A 94 4.75 -6.11 3.98
C ILE A 94 5.24 -5.50 5.29
N ASP A 95 6.52 -5.16 5.38
CA ASP A 95 7.04 -4.49 6.58
C ASP A 95 6.36 -3.16 6.81
N GLY A 96 6.14 -2.39 5.75
CA GLY A 96 5.44 -1.13 5.88
C GLY A 96 4.00 -1.31 6.32
N ALA A 97 3.34 -2.35 5.81
CA ALA A 97 1.98 -2.63 6.21
C ALA A 97 1.91 -2.96 7.71
N LYS A 98 2.88 -3.71 8.21
CA LYS A 98 2.91 -4.02 9.64
C LYS A 98 3.16 -2.78 10.47
N LEU A 99 4.04 -1.90 10.00
CA LEU A 99 4.29 -0.65 10.71
C LEU A 99 3.03 0.19 10.79
N LEU A 100 2.28 0.28 9.69
CA LEU A 100 1.06 1.06 9.69
C LEU A 100 0.01 0.45 10.58
N ALA A 101 -0.14 -0.86 10.54
CA ALA A 101 -1.13 -1.54 11.37
C ALA A 101 -0.85 -1.36 12.84
N GLY A 102 0.42 -1.25 13.21
CA GLY A 102 0.80 -1.06 14.60
C GLY A 102 0.86 0.37 15.06
N ALA A 103 0.60 1.33 14.17
CA ALA A 103 0.73 2.73 14.51
C ALA A 103 -0.54 3.22 15.19
N ALA A 104 -0.41 3.68 16.43
CA ALA A 104 -1.57 4.13 17.18
C ALA A 104 -2.18 5.40 16.60
N ASP A 105 -1.36 6.22 15.98
CA ASP A 105 -1.82 7.48 15.41
C ASP A 105 -2.23 7.38 13.95
N GLY A 106 -2.17 6.17 13.37
CA GLY A 106 -2.56 5.98 11.98
C GLY A 106 -1.54 6.49 10.98
N ILE A 107 -0.36 6.82 11.41
CA ILE A 107 0.70 7.34 10.55
C ILE A 107 1.85 6.35 10.56
N MET A 108 2.29 5.94 9.36
CA MET A 108 3.39 4.99 9.26
C MET A 108 4.65 5.63 9.80
N PRO A 109 5.30 5.03 10.82
CA PRO A 109 6.48 5.65 11.39
C PRO A 109 7.60 5.80 10.35
N TRP A 110 8.35 6.86 10.47
CA TRP A 110 9.52 7.03 9.63
C TRP A 110 10.66 6.12 10.08
N ARG A 111 10.83 6.03 11.40
CA ARG A 111 11.87 5.15 11.95
C ARG A 111 11.48 3.71 11.71
N GLY A 112 12.40 2.94 11.16
CA GLY A 112 12.15 1.55 10.84
C GLY A 112 11.47 1.34 9.51
N ARG A 113 11.09 2.41 8.82
CA ARG A 113 10.45 2.28 7.51
C ARG A 113 11.50 1.82 6.49
N PRO A 114 11.18 0.80 5.68
CA PRO A 114 12.13 0.37 4.65
C PRO A 114 12.44 1.50 3.67
N GLU A 115 13.64 1.50 3.16
CA GLU A 115 14.10 2.57 2.27
C GLU A 115 13.21 2.77 1.05
N PRO A 116 12.74 1.70 0.37
CA PRO A 116 11.86 1.92 -0.79
C PRO A 116 10.58 2.65 -0.43
N LEU A 117 10.13 2.55 0.81
CA LEU A 117 8.92 3.22 1.25
C LEU A 117 9.18 4.66 1.69
N LYS A 118 10.44 5.04 1.79
CA LYS A 118 10.81 6.43 2.00
C LYS A 118 10.99 7.13 0.67
N ARG A 119 11.81 6.56 -0.19
CA ARG A 119 12.11 7.18 -1.47
C ARG A 119 10.99 7.08 -2.45
N GLY A 120 10.21 6.00 -2.38
CA GLY A 120 9.15 5.77 -3.33
C GLY A 120 7.82 6.39 -2.96
N LEU A 121 7.75 7.10 -1.87
CA LEU A 121 6.49 7.69 -1.45
C LEU A 121 6.04 8.76 -2.42
N ILE A 122 4.86 8.58 -3.00
CA ILE A 122 4.26 9.53 -3.92
C ILE A 122 3.36 10.50 -3.17
N ALA A 123 2.49 9.95 -2.32
CA ALA A 123 1.49 10.75 -1.64
C ALA A 123 0.88 9.95 -0.51
N ARG A 124 0.24 10.63 0.41
CA ARG A 124 -0.60 9.96 1.39
C ARG A 124 -1.92 10.68 1.46
N VAL A 125 -2.94 9.92 1.85
CA VAL A 125 -4.31 10.43 1.86
C VAL A 125 -4.85 10.24 3.27
N PRO A 126 -5.47 11.27 3.84
CA PRO A 126 -6.01 11.15 5.20
C PRO A 126 -7.15 10.15 5.28
N PRO A 127 -7.38 9.59 6.46
CA PRO A 127 -8.51 8.69 6.64
C PRO A 127 -9.83 9.44 6.52
N LEU A 128 -10.90 8.67 6.31
CA LEU A 128 -12.19 9.29 6.10
C LEU A 128 -12.68 10.10 7.30
N ASP A 129 -12.26 9.71 8.49
CA ASP A 129 -12.68 10.44 9.70
C ASP A 129 -11.73 11.56 10.07
N PHE A 130 -10.80 11.89 9.18
CA PHE A 130 -9.88 12.98 9.40
C PHE A 130 -10.65 14.29 9.53
N THR A 131 -10.29 15.11 10.50
CA THR A 131 -10.89 16.41 10.66
C THR A 131 -9.81 17.46 10.45
N ASP A 132 -10.24 18.60 10.00
CA ASP A 132 -9.36 19.72 9.67
C ASP A 132 -9.04 20.52 10.92
N THR A 133 -8.54 19.84 11.95
CA THR A 133 -8.26 20.52 13.20
C THR A 133 -7.00 21.35 13.15
N GLU A 134 -6.12 21.03 12.21
CA GLU A 134 -4.89 21.81 12.14
C GLU A 134 -5.13 23.23 11.75
N ALA A 135 -6.16 23.48 10.96
CA ALA A 135 -6.48 24.85 10.59
C ALA A 135 -6.82 25.68 11.83
N LYS A 136 -7.44 25.06 12.81
CA LYS A 136 -7.77 25.78 14.01
C LYS A 136 -6.55 26.04 14.86
N GLU A 137 -5.66 25.11 14.87
CA GLU A 137 -4.51 25.23 15.73
C GLU A 137 -3.52 26.26 15.26
N THR A 138 -3.58 26.60 14.01
CA THR A 138 -2.66 27.57 13.46
C THR A 138 -3.08 28.99 13.71
N GLU A 139 -4.23 29.22 14.25
CA GLU A 139 -4.74 30.57 14.46
C GLU A 139 -3.94 31.39 15.43
#